data_2c5ce43518138311c86bcdddaf13e171
#
_entry.id   2c5ce43518138311c86bcdddaf13e171
#
_cell.length_a   1.000
_cell.length_b   1.000
_cell.length_c   1.000
_cell.angle_alpha   90.00
_cell.angle_beta   90.00
_cell.angle_gamma   90.00
#
_symmetry.space_group_name_H-M   'P 1'
#
loop_
_entity.id
_entity.type
_entity.pdbx_description
1 polymer ?
#
loop_
_entity_poly.entity_id
_entity_poly.type
_entity_poly.pdbx_seq_one_letter_code
_entity_poly.pdbx_strand_id
1 'polypeptide(L)'
;MANDPIHQFQISKLIPIEIGGLDFSFTNSSLFMVATAVGAGAFLYLTTSSRGLIPSRLQSVSEMSYEFVANMLRDAAGSQGMKFFPFVFSLFMFVLVANLFGMIPYFFTVTSHLIVTFALAMLVIGTVIVYGIWKNGFGFFKLFVPSGVPAVLIPLVAAIEVISFLSRPISLSVRLFANMLAGHITLKVFAGFVTSLSAFGVAGIAGAVLPLAMTVALTGLEFLVAFLQAYVFAVLTCMYLNDAIHPGH
;
A
#
# COMPACT_ATOMS: atom_id res chain seq x y z
N MET A 1 26.26 15.25 10.57
CA MET A 1 25.06 14.51 11.01
C MET A 1 23.76 14.90 10.27
N ALA A 2 23.75 15.95 9.45
CA ALA A 2 22.55 16.39 8.71
C ALA A 2 22.20 15.57 7.43
N ASN A 3 23.03 14.62 7.02
CA ASN A 3 22.91 13.89 5.75
C ASN A 3 22.64 12.37 5.93
N ASP A 4 22.17 11.92 7.10
CA ASP A 4 21.80 10.52 7.24
C ASP A 4 20.43 10.29 6.58
N PRO A 5 20.37 9.55 5.45
CA PRO A 5 19.12 9.30 4.74
C PRO A 5 18.10 8.49 5.57
N ILE A 6 18.54 7.84 6.64
CA ILE A 6 17.72 6.94 7.47
C ILE A 6 17.01 7.71 8.59
N HIS A 7 17.51 8.87 9.01
CA HIS A 7 16.99 9.61 10.15
C HIS A 7 15.48 9.94 10.06
N GLN A 8 14.95 10.18 8.87
CA GLN A 8 13.51 10.49 8.68
C GLN A 8 12.58 9.30 8.97
N PHE A 9 13.12 8.05 8.97
CA PHE A 9 12.33 6.84 9.24
C PHE A 9 12.38 6.43 10.71
N GLN A 10 13.05 7.19 11.58
CA GLN A 10 13.09 6.87 12.99
C GLN A 10 11.73 7.14 13.65
N ILE A 11 11.25 6.14 14.38
CA ILE A 11 10.02 6.26 15.17
C ILE A 11 10.35 7.01 16.44
N SER A 12 9.68 8.15 16.68
CA SER A 12 9.76 8.92 17.90
C SER A 12 8.47 8.83 18.69
N LYS A 13 8.57 8.67 20.01
CA LYS A 13 7.42 8.70 20.92
C LYS A 13 6.99 10.15 21.12
N LEU A 14 5.75 10.47 20.75
CA LEU A 14 5.15 11.79 20.96
C LEU A 14 4.48 11.88 22.33
N ILE A 15 3.72 10.85 22.70
CA ILE A 15 3.05 10.73 24.00
C ILE A 15 3.38 9.36 24.56
N PRO A 16 4.23 9.26 25.60
CA PRO A 16 4.53 7.99 26.24
C PRO A 16 3.31 7.51 27.03
N ILE A 17 2.82 6.32 26.73
CA ILE A 17 1.71 5.66 27.44
C ILE A 17 2.16 4.22 27.72
N GLU A 18 2.39 3.91 29.01
CA GLU A 18 2.74 2.57 29.46
C GLU A 18 1.60 2.01 30.30
N ILE A 19 1.03 0.89 29.91
CA ILE A 19 -0.06 0.20 30.63
C ILE A 19 0.35 -1.23 30.89
N GLY A 20 0.54 -1.58 32.15
CA GLY A 20 0.82 -2.98 32.57
C GLY A 20 2.12 -3.57 32.01
N GLY A 21 3.15 -2.76 31.74
CA GLY A 21 4.42 -3.21 31.14
C GLY A 21 4.40 -3.32 29.62
N LEU A 22 3.29 -2.99 28.97
CA LEU A 22 3.18 -2.87 27.52
C LEU A 22 3.25 -1.39 27.11
N ASP A 23 4.04 -1.11 26.08
CA ASP A 23 4.24 0.23 25.55
C ASP A 23 3.19 0.55 24.46
N PHE A 24 2.18 1.34 24.81
CA PHE A 24 1.15 1.87 23.92
C PHE A 24 1.41 3.33 23.51
N SER A 25 2.66 3.76 23.55
CA SER A 25 3.02 5.15 23.25
C SER A 25 2.53 5.58 21.87
N PHE A 26 1.91 6.76 21.80
CA PHE A 26 1.53 7.38 20.55
C PHE A 26 2.79 7.93 19.87
N THR A 27 3.06 7.42 18.66
CA THR A 27 4.29 7.72 17.91
C THR A 27 3.99 8.63 16.71
N ASN A 28 5.06 9.19 16.10
CA ASN A 28 4.95 9.90 14.83
C ASN A 28 4.29 9.03 13.75
N SER A 29 4.61 7.73 13.69
CA SER A 29 3.97 6.78 12.76
C SER A 29 2.45 6.70 12.97
N SER A 30 1.99 6.60 14.22
CA SER A 30 0.56 6.60 14.56
C SER A 30 -0.13 7.89 14.16
N LEU A 31 0.53 9.05 14.39
CA LEU A 31 0.02 10.35 13.98
C LEU A 31 -0.21 10.42 12.47
N PHE A 32 0.78 10.00 11.67
CA PHE A 32 0.67 10.04 10.22
C PHE A 32 -0.32 8.98 9.67
N MET A 33 -0.50 7.83 10.34
CA MET A 33 -1.58 6.89 9.99
C MET A 33 -2.97 7.53 10.17
N VAL A 34 -3.19 8.20 11.31
CA VAL A 34 -4.45 8.93 11.56
C VAL A 34 -4.63 10.06 10.55
N ALA A 35 -3.56 10.85 10.32
CA ALA A 35 -3.59 11.93 9.32
C ALA A 35 -3.92 11.41 7.90
N THR A 36 -3.39 10.25 7.52
CA THR A 36 -3.71 9.59 6.24
C THR A 36 -5.18 9.19 6.17
N ALA A 37 -5.72 8.56 7.21
CA ALA A 37 -7.12 8.15 7.26
C ALA A 37 -8.07 9.36 7.24
N VAL A 38 -7.75 10.39 8.04
CA VAL A 38 -8.52 11.65 8.07
C VAL A 38 -8.40 12.38 6.73
N GLY A 39 -7.21 12.44 6.13
CA GLY A 39 -6.98 13.06 4.82
C GLY A 39 -7.76 12.40 3.70
N ALA A 40 -7.76 11.06 3.64
CA ALA A 40 -8.55 10.30 2.68
C ALA A 40 -10.06 10.52 2.89
N GLY A 41 -10.53 10.46 4.13
CA GLY A 41 -11.93 10.70 4.49
C GLY A 41 -12.38 12.13 4.19
N ALA A 42 -11.54 13.13 4.53
CA ALA A 42 -11.82 14.54 4.25
C ALA A 42 -11.86 14.81 2.73
N PHE A 43 -10.92 14.24 1.97
CA PHE A 43 -10.93 14.36 0.52
C PHE A 43 -12.25 13.84 -0.07
N LEU A 44 -12.66 12.63 0.30
CA LEU A 44 -13.92 12.05 -0.16
C LEU A 44 -15.13 12.87 0.29
N TYR A 45 -15.17 13.30 1.54
CA TYR A 45 -16.28 14.10 2.06
C TYR A 45 -16.42 15.44 1.34
N LEU A 46 -15.31 16.18 1.17
CA LEU A 46 -15.31 17.47 0.49
C LEU A 46 -15.64 17.36 -1.00
N THR A 47 -15.19 16.31 -1.66
CA THR A 47 -15.47 16.11 -3.09
C THR A 47 -16.88 15.63 -3.37
N THR A 48 -17.54 14.96 -2.42
CA THR A 48 -18.91 14.46 -2.56
C THR A 48 -19.98 15.37 -1.95
N SER A 49 -19.59 16.42 -1.22
CA SER A 49 -20.54 17.32 -0.55
C SER A 49 -21.34 18.21 -1.52
N SER A 50 -20.75 18.61 -2.65
CA SER A 50 -21.41 19.42 -3.68
C SER A 50 -21.94 18.53 -4.82
N ARG A 51 -23.24 18.19 -4.74
CA ARG A 51 -23.89 17.37 -5.77
C ARG A 51 -24.42 18.25 -6.91
N GLY A 52 -23.57 18.60 -7.87
CA GLY A 52 -23.99 19.31 -9.08
C GLY A 52 -24.23 18.33 -10.24
N LEU A 53 -25.15 18.68 -11.15
CA LEU A 53 -25.33 17.96 -12.43
C LEU A 53 -24.06 17.97 -13.30
N ILE A 54 -23.23 19.02 -13.14
CA ILE A 54 -21.91 19.12 -13.77
C ILE A 54 -20.89 18.97 -12.65
N PRO A 55 -20.11 17.87 -12.64
CA PRO A 55 -19.15 17.62 -11.57
C PRO A 55 -18.00 18.65 -11.62
N SER A 56 -17.57 19.10 -10.45
CA SER A 56 -16.33 19.88 -10.31
C SER A 56 -15.12 19.00 -10.62
N ARG A 57 -13.96 19.62 -10.93
CA ARG A 57 -12.72 18.87 -11.22
C ARG A 57 -12.32 17.91 -10.07
N LEU A 58 -12.49 18.33 -8.83
CA LEU A 58 -12.19 17.49 -7.66
C LEU A 58 -13.21 16.36 -7.50
N GLN A 59 -14.49 16.62 -7.77
CA GLN A 59 -15.53 15.60 -7.78
C GLN A 59 -15.24 14.55 -8.87
N SER A 60 -14.85 14.97 -10.07
CA SER A 60 -14.46 14.03 -11.15
C SER A 60 -13.33 13.12 -10.76
N VAL A 61 -12.33 13.59 -10.00
CA VAL A 61 -11.24 12.73 -9.50
C VAL A 61 -11.75 11.66 -8.53
N SER A 62 -12.67 12.01 -7.62
CA SER A 62 -13.23 11.03 -6.69
C SER A 62 -14.16 10.02 -7.39
N GLU A 63 -14.94 10.47 -8.37
CA GLU A 63 -15.79 9.60 -9.20
C GLU A 63 -14.96 8.63 -10.05
N MET A 64 -13.89 9.12 -10.71
CA MET A 64 -12.96 8.27 -11.45
C MET A 64 -12.29 7.23 -10.54
N SER A 65 -11.91 7.63 -9.31
CA SER A 65 -11.31 6.71 -8.35
C SER A 65 -12.31 5.63 -7.91
N TYR A 66 -13.57 6.02 -7.72
CA TYR A 66 -14.67 5.11 -7.38
C TYR A 66 -14.91 4.10 -8.52
N GLU A 67 -15.10 4.59 -9.75
CA GLU A 67 -15.35 3.76 -10.92
C GLU A 67 -14.18 2.82 -11.20
N PHE A 68 -12.95 3.31 -11.06
CA PHE A 68 -11.74 2.54 -11.24
C PHE A 68 -11.69 1.32 -10.31
N VAL A 69 -11.92 1.51 -9.00
CA VAL A 69 -11.92 0.42 -8.03
C VAL A 69 -13.15 -0.48 -8.20
N ALA A 70 -14.32 0.09 -8.55
CA ALA A 70 -15.53 -0.69 -8.78
C ALA A 70 -15.40 -1.62 -10.00
N ASN A 71 -14.81 -1.13 -11.08
CA ASN A 71 -14.56 -1.95 -12.27
C ASN A 71 -13.52 -3.03 -11.97
N MET A 72 -12.41 -2.67 -11.31
CA MET A 72 -11.38 -3.63 -10.87
C MET A 72 -11.98 -4.78 -10.05
N LEU A 73 -12.84 -4.46 -9.08
CA LEU A 73 -13.46 -5.47 -8.21
C LEU A 73 -14.47 -6.32 -8.99
N ARG A 74 -15.22 -5.70 -9.92
CA ARG A 74 -16.19 -6.40 -10.77
C ARG A 74 -15.49 -7.37 -11.73
N ASP A 75 -14.36 -6.95 -12.30
CA ASP A 75 -13.59 -7.77 -13.25
C ASP A 75 -12.88 -8.93 -12.54
N ALA A 76 -12.38 -8.70 -11.30
CA ALA A 76 -11.64 -9.72 -10.56
C ALA A 76 -12.56 -10.69 -9.78
N ALA A 77 -13.64 -10.22 -9.14
CA ALA A 77 -14.46 -11.00 -8.20
C ALA A 77 -15.96 -11.03 -8.57
N GLY A 78 -16.33 -10.51 -9.74
CA GLY A 78 -17.70 -10.52 -10.25
C GLY A 78 -18.68 -9.71 -9.37
N SER A 79 -19.98 -9.93 -9.61
CA SER A 79 -21.05 -9.22 -8.88
C SER A 79 -21.11 -9.55 -7.38
N GLN A 80 -20.67 -10.76 -7.00
CA GLN A 80 -20.62 -11.17 -5.60
C GLN A 80 -19.53 -10.43 -4.82
N GLY A 81 -18.44 -10.05 -5.49
CA GLY A 81 -17.33 -9.29 -4.93
C GLY A 81 -17.73 -7.86 -4.55
N MET A 82 -18.75 -7.28 -5.18
CA MET A 82 -19.17 -5.89 -4.93
C MET A 82 -19.58 -5.60 -3.48
N LYS A 83 -19.89 -6.63 -2.69
CA LYS A 83 -20.14 -6.48 -1.24
C LYS A 83 -18.88 -6.00 -0.48
N PHE A 84 -17.69 -6.26 -1.03
CA PHE A 84 -16.40 -5.84 -0.45
C PHE A 84 -15.91 -4.50 -1.00
N PHE A 85 -16.71 -3.84 -1.86
CA PHE A 85 -16.32 -2.56 -2.44
C PHE A 85 -15.88 -1.52 -1.38
N PRO A 86 -16.62 -1.28 -0.27
CA PRO A 86 -16.21 -0.32 0.73
C PRO A 86 -14.85 -0.65 1.36
N PHE A 87 -14.57 -1.93 1.55
CA PHE A 87 -13.30 -2.41 2.12
C PHE A 87 -12.14 -2.18 1.14
N VAL A 88 -12.29 -2.64 -0.11
CA VAL A 88 -11.24 -2.52 -1.13
C VAL A 88 -10.99 -1.05 -1.48
N PHE A 89 -12.05 -0.24 -1.58
CA PHE A 89 -11.94 1.17 -1.87
C PHE A 89 -11.24 1.95 -0.74
N SER A 90 -11.60 1.69 0.53
CA SER A 90 -10.92 2.34 1.66
C SER A 90 -9.46 1.93 1.75
N LEU A 91 -9.13 0.66 1.45
CA LEU A 91 -7.78 0.16 1.42
C LEU A 91 -6.95 0.84 0.31
N PHE A 92 -7.52 0.92 -0.92
CA PHE A 92 -6.91 1.62 -2.04
C PHE A 92 -6.62 3.08 -1.70
N MET A 93 -7.63 3.79 -1.19
CA MET A 93 -7.50 5.20 -0.83
C MET A 93 -6.49 5.42 0.30
N PHE A 94 -6.48 4.55 1.32
CA PHE A 94 -5.52 4.63 2.41
C PHE A 94 -4.09 4.46 1.92
N VAL A 95 -3.81 3.42 1.12
CA VAL A 95 -2.46 3.16 0.59
C VAL A 95 -2.04 4.28 -0.37
N LEU A 96 -2.94 4.75 -1.24
CA LEU A 96 -2.66 5.83 -2.17
C LEU A 96 -2.31 7.13 -1.44
N VAL A 97 -3.13 7.55 -0.49
CA VAL A 97 -2.90 8.79 0.28
C VAL A 97 -1.67 8.66 1.17
N ALA A 98 -1.43 7.48 1.78
CA ALA A 98 -0.22 7.23 2.57
C ALA A 98 1.06 7.37 1.73
N ASN A 99 1.06 6.80 0.52
CA ASN A 99 2.18 6.90 -0.40
C ASN A 99 2.39 8.34 -0.88
N LEU A 100 1.31 9.05 -1.24
CA LEU A 100 1.39 10.45 -1.67
C LEU A 100 1.86 11.37 -0.53
N PHE A 101 1.40 11.17 0.70
CA PHE A 101 1.88 11.93 1.85
C PHE A 101 3.37 11.67 2.12
N GLY A 102 3.80 10.41 1.95
CA GLY A 102 5.21 10.07 2.05
C GLY A 102 6.11 10.82 1.07
N MET A 103 5.61 11.19 -0.11
CA MET A 103 6.38 11.94 -1.11
C MET A 103 6.57 13.42 -0.75
N ILE A 104 5.80 13.96 0.19
CA ILE A 104 5.97 15.34 0.64
C ILE A 104 7.26 15.44 1.47
N PRO A 105 8.19 16.34 1.13
CA PRO A 105 9.41 16.51 1.90
C PRO A 105 9.11 16.77 3.39
N TYR A 106 9.90 16.16 4.27
CA TYR A 106 9.77 16.22 5.74
C TYR A 106 8.56 15.48 6.34
N PHE A 107 7.66 14.91 5.55
CA PHE A 107 6.59 14.08 6.08
C PHE A 107 7.11 12.68 6.38
N PHE A 108 6.51 12.04 7.38
CA PHE A 108 6.85 10.68 7.75
C PHE A 108 6.13 9.69 6.82
N THR A 109 6.90 8.82 6.18
CA THR A 109 6.35 7.83 5.25
C THR A 109 5.89 6.60 6.02
N VAL A 110 4.60 6.47 6.24
CA VAL A 110 4.00 5.35 7.01
C VAL A 110 4.28 4.01 6.35
N THR A 111 4.17 3.94 5.03
CA THR A 111 4.35 2.72 4.23
C THR A 111 5.82 2.28 4.08
N SER A 112 6.79 3.09 4.53
CA SER A 112 8.20 2.71 4.64
C SER A 112 8.52 1.87 5.89
N HIS A 113 7.51 1.52 6.70
CA HIS A 113 7.65 0.65 7.86
C HIS A 113 7.01 -0.72 7.59
N LEU A 114 7.85 -1.77 7.64
CA LEU A 114 7.41 -3.13 7.36
C LEU A 114 6.25 -3.58 8.26
N ILE A 115 6.24 -3.17 9.53
CA ILE A 115 5.18 -3.55 10.47
C ILE A 115 3.81 -3.02 10.04
N VAL A 116 3.74 -1.81 9.50
CA VAL A 116 2.48 -1.19 9.04
C VAL A 116 1.99 -1.88 7.76
N THR A 117 2.88 -2.08 6.79
CA THR A 117 2.52 -2.76 5.53
C THR A 117 2.16 -4.22 5.77
N PHE A 118 2.82 -4.88 6.72
CA PHE A 118 2.48 -6.24 7.13
C PHE A 118 1.12 -6.29 7.85
N ALA A 119 0.82 -5.34 8.73
CA ALA A 119 -0.49 -5.26 9.38
C ALA A 119 -1.62 -5.07 8.36
N LEU A 120 -1.43 -4.22 7.33
CA LEU A 120 -2.39 -4.07 6.23
C LEU A 120 -2.57 -5.37 5.43
N ALA A 121 -1.47 -6.06 5.11
CA ALA A 121 -1.51 -7.33 4.40
C ALA A 121 -2.21 -8.42 5.23
N MET A 122 -1.96 -8.47 6.54
CA MET A 122 -2.63 -9.39 7.46
C MET A 122 -4.12 -9.09 7.62
N LEU A 123 -4.51 -7.81 7.59
CA LEU A 123 -5.91 -7.41 7.58
C LEU A 123 -6.63 -7.93 6.33
N VAL A 124 -6.00 -7.84 5.15
CA VAL A 124 -6.54 -8.39 3.90
C VAL A 124 -6.71 -9.91 4.00
N ILE A 125 -5.63 -10.63 4.31
CA ILE A 125 -5.66 -12.10 4.39
C ILE A 125 -6.60 -12.58 5.52
N GLY A 126 -6.61 -11.89 6.65
CA GLY A 126 -7.55 -12.16 7.74
C GLY A 126 -9.00 -12.04 7.29
N THR A 127 -9.33 -10.99 6.54
CA THR A 127 -10.68 -10.82 5.96
C THR A 127 -11.03 -11.95 4.98
N VAL A 128 -10.08 -12.34 4.13
CA VAL A 128 -10.23 -13.46 3.17
C VAL A 128 -10.49 -14.78 3.91
N ILE A 129 -9.72 -15.08 4.94
CA ILE A 129 -9.86 -16.32 5.74
C ILE A 129 -11.21 -16.32 6.48
N VAL A 130 -11.51 -15.25 7.22
CA VAL A 130 -12.76 -15.15 8.00
C VAL A 130 -13.97 -15.28 7.10
N TYR A 131 -14.00 -14.56 5.98
CA TYR A 131 -15.11 -14.63 5.04
C TYR A 131 -15.19 -15.99 4.33
N GLY A 132 -14.03 -16.53 3.90
CA GLY A 132 -13.96 -17.83 3.23
C GLY A 132 -14.48 -18.97 4.12
N ILE A 133 -14.11 -18.98 5.40
CA ILE A 133 -14.59 -19.96 6.37
C ILE A 133 -16.09 -19.73 6.67
N TRP A 134 -16.50 -18.47 6.85
CA TRP A 134 -17.90 -18.15 7.15
C TRP A 134 -18.85 -18.55 6.01
N LYS A 135 -18.45 -18.32 4.75
CA LYS A 135 -19.29 -18.61 3.59
C LYS A 135 -19.27 -20.10 3.20
N ASN A 136 -18.08 -20.71 3.18
CA ASN A 136 -17.88 -22.04 2.61
C ASN A 136 -17.63 -23.13 3.68
N GLY A 137 -17.50 -22.76 4.95
CA GLY A 137 -17.17 -23.70 6.04
C GLY A 137 -15.90 -24.51 5.73
N PHE A 138 -16.00 -25.83 5.88
CA PHE A 138 -14.91 -26.75 5.51
C PHE A 138 -14.59 -26.77 4.02
N GLY A 139 -15.51 -26.30 3.16
CA GLY A 139 -15.28 -26.15 1.71
C GLY A 139 -14.17 -25.16 1.36
N PHE A 140 -13.82 -24.23 2.26
CA PHE A 140 -12.71 -23.31 2.08
C PHE A 140 -11.36 -24.03 1.88
N PHE A 141 -11.17 -25.20 2.53
CA PHE A 141 -9.94 -25.97 2.37
C PHE A 141 -9.77 -26.59 0.96
N LYS A 142 -10.82 -26.60 0.12
CA LYS A 142 -10.69 -26.94 -1.30
C LYS A 142 -9.80 -25.98 -2.07
N LEU A 143 -9.57 -24.78 -1.53
CA LEU A 143 -8.58 -23.82 -2.07
C LEU A 143 -7.18 -24.44 -2.14
N PHE A 144 -6.84 -25.33 -1.20
CA PHE A 144 -5.53 -25.99 -1.13
C PHE A 144 -5.47 -27.31 -1.92
N VAL A 145 -6.62 -27.77 -2.45
CA VAL A 145 -6.71 -29.01 -3.23
C VAL A 145 -7.47 -28.74 -4.53
N PRO A 146 -6.77 -28.26 -5.59
CA PRO A 146 -7.40 -27.99 -6.88
C PRO A 146 -8.07 -29.22 -7.46
N SER A 147 -9.22 -29.04 -8.12
CA SER A 147 -9.93 -30.10 -8.80
C SER A 147 -9.13 -30.63 -10.00
N GLY A 148 -9.12 -31.97 -10.20
CA GLY A 148 -8.46 -32.60 -11.34
C GLY A 148 -7.02 -33.08 -11.09
N VAL A 149 -6.50 -32.97 -9.88
CA VAL A 149 -5.17 -33.48 -9.51
C VAL A 149 -5.23 -34.98 -9.19
N PRO A 150 -4.33 -35.82 -9.78
CA PRO A 150 -4.23 -37.24 -9.41
C PRO A 150 -3.99 -37.41 -7.89
N ALA A 151 -4.65 -38.39 -7.25
CA ALA A 151 -4.61 -38.59 -5.82
C ALA A 151 -3.18 -38.71 -5.22
N VAL A 152 -2.24 -39.25 -5.99
CA VAL A 152 -0.83 -39.39 -5.57
C VAL A 152 -0.12 -38.04 -5.44
N LEU A 153 -0.52 -37.03 -6.20
CA LEU A 153 0.08 -35.70 -6.20
C LEU A 153 -0.60 -34.71 -5.24
N ILE A 154 -1.77 -35.05 -4.69
CA ILE A 154 -2.53 -34.16 -3.79
C ILE A 154 -1.68 -33.64 -2.62
N PRO A 155 -0.91 -34.47 -1.87
CA PRO A 155 -0.14 -33.97 -0.73
C PRO A 155 0.92 -32.95 -1.14
N LEU A 156 1.56 -33.16 -2.30
CA LEU A 156 2.57 -32.23 -2.81
C LEU A 156 1.94 -30.90 -3.23
N VAL A 157 0.85 -30.95 -3.99
CA VAL A 157 0.15 -29.76 -4.48
C VAL A 157 -0.44 -28.98 -3.30
N ALA A 158 -1.05 -29.65 -2.34
CA ALA A 158 -1.58 -29.00 -1.15
C ALA A 158 -0.47 -28.28 -0.34
N ALA A 159 0.71 -28.89 -0.20
CA ALA A 159 1.84 -28.24 0.46
C ALA A 159 2.29 -26.96 -0.28
N ILE A 160 2.37 -27.03 -1.61
CA ILE A 160 2.72 -25.86 -2.44
C ILE A 160 1.67 -24.76 -2.31
N GLU A 161 0.37 -25.08 -2.36
CA GLU A 161 -0.70 -24.11 -2.20
C GLU A 161 -0.73 -23.46 -0.82
N VAL A 162 -0.47 -24.21 0.24
CA VAL A 162 -0.35 -23.66 1.60
C VAL A 162 0.84 -22.68 1.68
N ILE A 163 2.00 -23.04 1.16
CA ILE A 163 3.18 -22.17 1.14
C ILE A 163 2.89 -20.92 0.30
N SER A 164 2.27 -21.08 -0.86
CA SER A 164 1.85 -19.97 -1.72
C SER A 164 0.91 -19.02 -0.98
N PHE A 165 -0.11 -19.55 -0.32
CA PHE A 165 -1.07 -18.77 0.46
C PHE A 165 -0.39 -17.99 1.61
N LEU A 166 0.51 -18.62 2.35
CA LEU A 166 1.27 -17.97 3.43
C LEU A 166 2.26 -16.92 2.91
N SER A 167 2.78 -17.08 1.69
CA SER A 167 3.68 -16.10 1.08
C SER A 167 2.97 -14.83 0.60
N ARG A 168 1.65 -14.89 0.37
CA ARG A 168 0.85 -13.75 -0.13
C ARG A 168 0.98 -12.49 0.74
N PRO A 169 0.72 -12.52 2.08
CA PRO A 169 0.86 -11.33 2.92
C PRO A 169 2.30 -10.84 3.01
N ILE A 170 3.26 -11.75 3.01
CA ILE A 170 4.69 -11.39 3.06
C ILE A 170 5.08 -10.64 1.77
N SER A 171 4.78 -11.22 0.62
CA SER A 171 5.08 -10.59 -0.68
C SER A 171 4.39 -9.23 -0.85
N LEU A 172 3.11 -9.13 -0.44
CA LEU A 172 2.33 -7.90 -0.53
C LEU A 172 2.92 -6.80 0.36
N SER A 173 3.27 -7.13 1.60
CA SER A 173 3.84 -6.22 2.58
C SER A 173 5.24 -5.76 2.20
N VAL A 174 6.14 -6.70 1.85
CA VAL A 174 7.53 -6.41 1.47
C VAL A 174 7.57 -5.55 0.21
N ARG A 175 6.70 -5.79 -0.77
CA ARG A 175 6.63 -5.01 -2.00
C ARG A 175 6.29 -3.55 -1.72
N LEU A 176 5.27 -3.30 -0.89
CA LEU A 176 4.87 -1.93 -0.52
C LEU A 176 5.98 -1.23 0.27
N PHE A 177 6.53 -1.89 1.28
CA PHE A 177 7.63 -1.40 2.09
C PHE A 177 8.88 -1.09 1.26
N ALA A 178 9.36 -2.07 0.47
CA ALA A 178 10.62 -1.94 -0.26
C ALA A 178 10.57 -0.83 -1.32
N ASN A 179 9.48 -0.72 -2.06
CA ASN A 179 9.33 0.33 -3.08
C ASN A 179 9.39 1.73 -2.47
N MET A 180 8.68 1.96 -1.37
CA MET A 180 8.66 3.27 -0.72
C MET A 180 10.00 3.60 -0.04
N LEU A 181 10.59 2.64 0.67
CA LEU A 181 11.89 2.85 1.32
C LEU A 181 13.00 3.10 0.31
N ALA A 182 13.09 2.24 -0.72
CA ALA A 182 14.14 2.36 -1.75
C ALA A 182 14.03 3.67 -2.54
N GLY A 183 12.81 4.07 -2.93
CA GLY A 183 12.56 5.33 -3.62
C GLY A 183 13.11 6.53 -2.83
N HIS A 184 12.70 6.67 -1.58
CA HIS A 184 13.14 7.77 -0.73
C HIS A 184 14.65 7.78 -0.44
N ILE A 185 15.27 6.62 -0.21
CA ILE A 185 16.72 6.53 -0.02
C ILE A 185 17.45 6.98 -1.28
N THR A 186 17.00 6.51 -2.45
CA THR A 186 17.61 6.86 -3.73
C THR A 186 17.51 8.37 -4.01
N LEU A 187 16.34 8.98 -3.81
CA LEU A 187 16.16 10.43 -3.97
C LEU A 187 17.11 11.22 -3.08
N LYS A 188 17.27 10.82 -1.82
CA LYS A 188 18.18 11.49 -0.89
C LYS A 188 19.65 11.36 -1.28
N VAL A 189 20.05 10.20 -1.76
CA VAL A 189 21.43 9.97 -2.24
C VAL A 189 21.73 10.89 -3.42
N PHE A 190 20.83 10.98 -4.41
CA PHE A 190 21.03 11.89 -5.54
C PHE A 190 20.98 13.36 -5.14
N ALA A 191 20.06 13.75 -4.24
CA ALA A 191 20.06 15.10 -3.67
C ALA A 191 21.36 15.43 -2.93
N GLY A 192 21.92 14.44 -2.22
CA GLY A 192 23.25 14.55 -1.58
C GLY A 192 24.38 14.78 -2.60
N PHE A 193 24.33 14.12 -3.75
CA PHE A 193 25.31 14.38 -4.83
C PHE A 193 25.17 15.79 -5.40
N VAL A 194 23.94 16.30 -5.59
CA VAL A 194 23.72 17.68 -6.03
C VAL A 194 24.36 18.67 -5.07
N THR A 195 24.12 18.53 -3.77
CA THR A 195 24.67 19.43 -2.76
C THR A 195 26.18 19.34 -2.64
N SER A 196 26.73 18.12 -2.69
CA SER A 196 28.18 17.90 -2.58
C SER A 196 28.94 18.43 -3.79
N LEU A 197 28.44 18.20 -5.02
CA LEU A 197 29.07 18.68 -6.23
C LEU A 197 28.99 20.21 -6.35
N SER A 198 27.85 20.81 -6.01
CA SER A 198 27.70 22.28 -6.10
C SER A 198 28.65 23.03 -5.14
N ALA A 199 29.19 22.39 -4.13
CA ALA A 199 30.18 23.01 -3.23
C ALA A 199 31.58 23.23 -3.91
N PHE A 200 31.86 22.59 -5.06
CA PHE A 200 33.13 22.73 -5.78
C PHE A 200 33.15 23.91 -6.77
N GLY A 201 32.28 24.90 -6.63
CA GLY A 201 32.24 26.09 -7.48
C GLY A 201 31.61 25.83 -8.85
N VAL A 202 31.95 26.65 -9.86
CA VAL A 202 31.31 26.65 -11.17
C VAL A 202 31.38 25.31 -11.89
N ALA A 203 32.53 24.64 -11.86
CA ALA A 203 32.72 23.33 -12.46
C ALA A 203 31.86 22.27 -11.74
N GLY A 204 31.72 22.36 -10.41
CA GLY A 204 30.89 21.50 -9.61
C GLY A 204 29.39 21.69 -9.87
N ILE A 205 28.95 22.94 -10.10
CA ILE A 205 27.57 23.25 -10.49
C ILE A 205 27.24 22.60 -11.85
N ALA A 206 28.15 22.68 -12.82
CA ALA A 206 27.95 22.02 -14.11
C ALA A 206 27.83 20.50 -13.96
N GLY A 207 28.65 19.88 -13.08
CA GLY A 207 28.57 18.45 -12.77
C GLY A 207 27.30 18.07 -11.99
N ALA A 208 26.73 18.97 -11.20
CA ALA A 208 25.52 18.72 -10.42
C ALA A 208 24.23 18.66 -11.28
N VAL A 209 24.27 19.12 -12.53
CA VAL A 209 23.12 19.10 -13.46
C VAL A 209 22.64 17.65 -13.70
N LEU A 210 23.56 16.71 -13.88
CA LEU A 210 23.19 15.31 -14.13
C LEU A 210 22.49 14.66 -12.93
N PRO A 211 23.02 14.70 -11.70
CA PRO A 211 22.29 14.20 -10.51
C PRO A 211 20.97 14.92 -10.28
N LEU A 212 20.87 16.22 -10.57
CA LEU A 212 19.63 16.98 -10.47
C LEU A 212 18.58 16.47 -11.45
N ALA A 213 18.95 16.26 -12.71
CA ALA A 213 18.05 15.71 -13.74
C ALA A 213 17.57 14.30 -13.34
N MET A 214 18.48 13.48 -12.79
CA MET A 214 18.13 12.15 -12.26
C MET A 214 17.16 12.24 -11.07
N THR A 215 17.36 13.20 -10.16
CA THR A 215 16.44 13.41 -9.03
C THR A 215 15.03 13.76 -9.53
N VAL A 216 14.90 14.64 -10.52
CA VAL A 216 13.60 15.01 -11.11
C VAL A 216 12.94 13.80 -11.78
N ALA A 217 13.70 13.03 -12.57
CA ALA A 217 13.19 11.83 -13.22
C ALA A 217 12.75 10.77 -12.21
N LEU A 218 13.53 10.54 -11.16
CA LEU A 218 13.20 9.60 -10.07
C LEU A 218 11.98 10.05 -9.28
N THR A 219 11.79 11.35 -9.04
CA THR A 219 10.58 11.85 -8.39
C THR A 219 9.34 11.54 -9.21
N GLY A 220 9.39 11.72 -10.53
CA GLY A 220 8.30 11.34 -11.43
C GLY A 220 8.02 9.83 -11.41
N LEU A 221 9.07 9.01 -11.41
CA LEU A 221 8.96 7.56 -11.27
C LEU A 221 8.33 7.18 -9.91
N GLU A 222 8.70 7.83 -8.83
CA GLU A 222 8.18 7.55 -7.49
C GLU A 222 6.68 7.87 -7.40
N PHE A 223 6.21 8.94 -8.05
CA PHE A 223 4.78 9.24 -8.20
C PHE A 223 4.02 8.10 -8.90
N LEU A 224 4.57 7.63 -10.00
CA LEU A 224 3.98 6.52 -10.75
C LEU A 224 3.95 5.24 -9.90
N VAL A 225 5.04 4.94 -9.20
CA VAL A 225 5.14 3.77 -8.30
C VAL A 225 4.17 3.90 -7.13
N ALA A 226 3.99 5.09 -6.54
CA ALA A 226 3.05 5.33 -5.45
C ALA A 226 1.61 4.96 -5.85
N PHE A 227 1.19 5.35 -7.06
CA PHE A 227 -0.12 4.97 -7.61
C PHE A 227 -0.19 3.48 -7.95
N LEU A 228 0.79 2.97 -8.70
CA LEU A 228 0.83 1.55 -9.09
C LEU A 228 0.82 0.62 -7.87
N GLN A 229 1.46 1.02 -6.78
CA GLN A 229 1.50 0.20 -5.58
C GLN A 229 0.14 0.11 -4.88
N ALA A 230 -0.61 1.22 -4.83
CA ALA A 230 -1.99 1.22 -4.34
C ALA A 230 -2.90 0.37 -5.23
N TYR A 231 -2.74 0.48 -6.55
CA TYR A 231 -3.45 -0.34 -7.54
C TYR A 231 -3.16 -1.83 -7.36
N VAL A 232 -1.88 -2.22 -7.32
CA VAL A 232 -1.48 -3.64 -7.17
C VAL A 232 -1.99 -4.21 -5.84
N PHE A 233 -1.94 -3.41 -4.76
CA PHE A 233 -2.46 -3.84 -3.46
C PHE A 233 -3.96 -4.12 -3.53
N ALA A 234 -4.74 -3.25 -4.17
CA ALA A 234 -6.17 -3.43 -4.35
C ALA A 234 -6.53 -4.61 -5.28
N VAL A 235 -5.83 -4.76 -6.43
CA VAL A 235 -6.05 -5.87 -7.37
C VAL A 235 -5.79 -7.22 -6.70
N LEU A 236 -4.66 -7.35 -6.00
CA LEU A 236 -4.36 -8.59 -5.29
C LEU A 236 -5.38 -8.88 -4.19
N THR A 237 -5.87 -7.86 -3.49
CA THR A 237 -6.98 -8.01 -2.54
C THR A 237 -8.24 -8.54 -3.24
N CYS A 238 -8.59 -8.00 -4.41
CA CYS A 238 -9.73 -8.48 -5.20
C CYS A 238 -9.57 -9.95 -5.61
N MET A 239 -8.37 -10.34 -6.05
CA MET A 239 -8.06 -11.73 -6.42
C MET A 239 -8.19 -12.68 -5.22
N TYR A 240 -7.65 -12.29 -4.06
CA TYR A 240 -7.76 -13.11 -2.85
C TYR A 240 -9.20 -13.22 -2.34
N LEU A 241 -10.00 -12.17 -2.50
CA LEU A 241 -11.43 -12.22 -2.20
C LEU A 241 -12.17 -13.13 -3.17
N ASN A 242 -11.81 -13.13 -4.46
CA ASN A 242 -12.37 -14.07 -5.43
C ASN A 242 -12.09 -15.52 -5.05
N ASP A 243 -10.86 -15.83 -4.64
CA ASP A 243 -10.48 -17.17 -4.15
C ASP A 243 -11.34 -17.60 -2.95
N ALA A 244 -11.67 -16.65 -2.05
CA ALA A 244 -12.56 -16.92 -0.91
C ALA A 244 -14.03 -17.09 -1.30
N ILE A 245 -14.47 -16.39 -2.36
CA ILE A 245 -15.84 -16.46 -2.86
C ILE A 245 -16.09 -17.77 -3.63
N HIS A 246 -15.10 -18.20 -4.41
CA HIS A 246 -15.16 -19.38 -5.30
C HIS A 246 -13.98 -20.33 -5.05
N PRO A 247 -13.93 -21.02 -3.89
CA PRO A 247 -12.83 -21.94 -3.60
C PRO A 247 -12.90 -23.16 -4.51
N GLY A 248 -11.81 -23.45 -5.23
CA GLY A 248 -11.66 -24.68 -6.02
C GLY A 248 -11.85 -24.54 -7.55
N HIS A 249 -11.68 -23.32 -8.07
CA HIS A 249 -11.51 -23.08 -9.52
C HIS A 249 -10.05 -23.13 -9.91
#